data_6e8c844b68841d0aedbd2dd01eb6a324
#
_entry.id   6e8c844b68841d0aedbd2dd01eb6a324
#
_cell.length_a   1.000
_cell.length_b   1.000
_cell.length_c   1.000
_cell.angle_alpha   90.00
_cell.angle_beta   90.00
_cell.angle_gamma   90.00
#
_symmetry.space_group_name_H-M   'P 1'
#
loop_
_entity.id
_entity.type
_entity.pdbx_description
1 polymer ?
#
loop_
_entity_poly.entity_id
_entity_poly.type
_entity_poly.pdbx_seq_one_letter_code
_entity_poly.pdbx_strand_id
1 'polypeptide(L)'
;TVVKSPIDGTVISRPVEVGQVISSPTSAFGEGSIIMTMADLSKVRVRALVDEIDVGKVEIGQEVSIKVAAYRDKEFIGTVSKIEPKAYVQQNVTTFPVLIDIDNKENLLLIGMNTDVVIQILKKDVSLSVPTMSLRTRKDIYTAAAVLDIDKVEIDTFLEKKVDGENFDRFIVIKDSKKGPNLSWVKVGVSDLYNVEIIEGLSKGDIVYI
;
A
#
# COMPACT_ATOMS: atom_id res chain seq x y z
N THR A 1 49.02 -5.83 -17.33
CA THR A 1 48.36 -4.94 -16.33
C THR A 1 47.29 -5.72 -15.63
N VAL A 2 47.28 -5.70 -14.28
CA VAL A 2 46.26 -6.35 -13.49
C VAL A 2 45.31 -5.24 -13.01
N VAL A 3 44.04 -5.38 -13.34
CA VAL A 3 42.98 -4.50 -12.84
C VAL A 3 42.33 -5.17 -11.64
N LYS A 4 42.34 -4.49 -10.47
CA LYS A 4 41.72 -4.98 -9.24
C LYS A 4 40.40 -4.21 -9.01
N SER A 5 39.43 -4.91 -8.38
CA SER A 5 38.21 -4.27 -7.93
C SER A 5 38.52 -3.24 -6.82
N PRO A 6 37.93 -2.04 -6.86
CA PRO A 6 38.06 -1.04 -5.79
C PRO A 6 37.12 -1.31 -4.60
N ILE A 7 36.15 -2.23 -4.77
CA ILE A 7 35.14 -2.57 -3.75
C ILE A 7 35.03 -4.08 -3.60
N ASP A 8 34.59 -4.52 -2.42
CA ASP A 8 34.11 -5.88 -2.23
C ASP A 8 32.65 -5.97 -2.70
N GLY A 9 32.28 -7.06 -3.37
CA GLY A 9 30.91 -7.21 -3.88
C GLY A 9 30.79 -8.31 -4.92
N THR A 10 29.57 -8.45 -5.43
CA THR A 10 29.22 -9.43 -6.47
C THR A 10 29.31 -8.80 -7.86
N VAL A 11 29.87 -9.53 -8.82
CA VAL A 11 29.86 -9.13 -10.24
C VAL A 11 28.45 -9.28 -10.80
N ILE A 12 27.85 -8.17 -11.20
CA ILE A 12 26.50 -8.13 -11.77
C ILE A 12 26.53 -8.35 -13.27
N SER A 13 27.52 -7.77 -13.94
CA SER A 13 27.64 -7.81 -15.39
C SER A 13 29.10 -7.76 -15.79
N ARG A 14 29.45 -8.54 -16.80
CA ARG A 14 30.76 -8.56 -17.46
C ARG A 14 30.55 -8.50 -18.98
N PRO A 15 30.45 -7.29 -19.56
CA PRO A 15 30.15 -7.12 -20.99
C PRO A 15 31.33 -7.42 -21.92
N VAL A 16 32.54 -7.67 -21.40
CA VAL A 16 33.73 -7.91 -22.18
C VAL A 16 34.14 -9.38 -22.18
N GLU A 17 34.64 -9.88 -23.33
CA GLU A 17 35.13 -11.23 -23.50
C GLU A 17 36.65 -11.27 -23.67
N VAL A 18 37.26 -12.44 -23.43
CA VAL A 18 38.70 -12.65 -23.62
C VAL A 18 39.03 -12.51 -25.10
N GLY A 19 40.02 -11.67 -25.41
CA GLY A 19 40.44 -11.35 -26.82
C GLY A 19 39.75 -10.13 -27.41
N GLN A 20 38.81 -9.53 -26.71
CA GLN A 20 38.16 -8.29 -27.16
C GLN A 20 39.09 -7.10 -26.97
N VAL A 21 39.10 -6.17 -27.93
CA VAL A 21 39.82 -4.90 -27.84
C VAL A 21 38.99 -3.94 -26.96
N ILE A 22 39.60 -3.39 -25.92
CA ILE A 22 39.00 -2.42 -25.01
C ILE A 22 39.63 -1.06 -25.21
N SER A 23 38.83 0.01 -25.07
CA SER A 23 39.29 1.39 -25.15
C SER A 23 39.67 1.90 -23.76
N SER A 24 40.79 2.64 -23.69
CA SER A 24 41.19 3.33 -22.46
C SER A 24 40.50 4.70 -22.37
N PRO A 25 40.06 5.14 -21.15
CA PRO A 25 39.50 6.46 -20.96
C PRO A 25 40.51 7.62 -21.17
N THR A 26 41.79 7.32 -21.39
CA THR A 26 42.85 8.32 -21.62
C THR A 26 42.88 8.88 -23.04
N SER A 27 42.12 8.32 -23.99
CA SER A 27 42.00 8.89 -25.32
C SER A 27 40.99 10.05 -25.33
N ALA A 28 41.40 11.19 -25.93
CA ALA A 28 40.63 12.46 -25.91
C ALA A 28 39.22 12.42 -26.55
N PHE A 29 38.79 11.28 -27.08
CA PHE A 29 37.55 11.13 -27.86
C PHE A 29 36.76 9.84 -27.55
N GLY A 30 36.80 9.34 -26.32
CA GLY A 30 35.96 8.17 -26.00
C GLY A 30 35.77 7.90 -24.53
N GLU A 31 34.54 7.48 -24.17
CA GLU A 31 34.28 6.80 -22.91
C GLU A 31 35.04 5.48 -22.89
N GLY A 32 35.74 5.16 -21.79
CA GLY A 32 36.42 3.87 -21.64
C GLY A 32 35.46 2.69 -21.67
N SER A 33 35.93 1.52 -22.07
CA SER A 33 35.11 0.31 -22.06
C SER A 33 34.82 -0.11 -20.62
N ILE A 34 33.55 -0.40 -20.34
CA ILE A 34 33.13 -0.99 -19.04
C ILE A 34 33.57 -2.45 -19.05
N ILE A 35 34.48 -2.81 -18.15
CA ILE A 35 35.01 -4.17 -18.04
C ILE A 35 34.04 -5.06 -17.23
N MET A 36 33.57 -4.58 -16.11
CA MET A 36 32.58 -5.26 -15.26
C MET A 36 31.83 -4.25 -14.42
N THR A 37 30.62 -4.62 -14.00
CA THR A 37 29.83 -3.90 -13.02
C THR A 37 29.71 -4.74 -11.75
N MET A 38 30.00 -4.14 -10.60
CA MET A 38 29.94 -4.82 -9.32
C MET A 38 29.05 -4.02 -8.36
N ALA A 39 28.36 -4.70 -7.44
CA ALA A 39 27.66 -4.08 -6.33
C ALA A 39 27.69 -4.95 -5.08
N ASP A 40 27.53 -4.29 -3.95
CA ASP A 40 27.21 -4.95 -2.68
C ASP A 40 25.72 -5.27 -2.66
N LEU A 41 25.39 -6.56 -2.60
CA LEU A 41 24.01 -7.06 -2.57
C LEU A 41 23.48 -7.27 -1.16
N SER A 42 24.27 -6.97 -0.12
CA SER A 42 23.83 -7.12 1.29
C SER A 42 22.68 -6.16 1.65
N LYS A 43 22.64 -5.01 0.98
CA LYS A 43 21.57 -4.02 1.07
C LYS A 43 21.05 -3.74 -0.32
N VAL A 44 19.76 -3.91 -0.49
CA VAL A 44 19.09 -3.60 -1.74
C VAL A 44 18.04 -2.53 -1.52
N ARG A 45 17.73 -1.81 -2.58
CA ARG A 45 16.75 -0.74 -2.56
C ARG A 45 15.65 -1.00 -3.57
N VAL A 46 14.42 -0.93 -3.12
CA VAL A 46 13.25 -0.93 -3.99
C VAL A 46 12.87 0.51 -4.29
N ARG A 47 12.56 0.76 -5.56
CA ARG A 47 12.04 2.04 -6.04
C ARG A 47 10.57 1.84 -6.37
N ALA A 48 9.69 2.16 -5.42
CA ALA A 48 8.25 2.11 -5.60
C ALA A 48 7.76 3.40 -6.29
N LEU A 49 6.87 3.27 -7.26
CA LEU A 49 6.22 4.40 -7.91
C LEU A 49 4.86 4.63 -7.25
N VAL A 50 4.73 5.69 -6.48
CA VAL A 50 3.51 6.04 -5.73
C VAL A 50 2.78 7.15 -6.46
N ASP A 51 1.47 7.03 -6.59
CA ASP A 51 0.61 8.03 -7.23
C ASP A 51 0.64 9.36 -6.47
N GLU A 52 0.49 10.47 -7.20
CA GLU A 52 0.45 11.84 -6.64
C GLU A 52 -0.60 12.00 -5.54
N ILE A 53 -1.74 11.31 -5.66
CA ILE A 53 -2.83 11.39 -4.67
C ILE A 53 -2.44 10.77 -3.33
N ASP A 54 -1.57 9.75 -3.36
CA ASP A 54 -1.21 8.97 -2.18
C ASP A 54 0.17 9.32 -1.59
N VAL A 55 1.06 9.94 -2.38
CA VAL A 55 2.41 10.27 -1.92
C VAL A 55 2.43 11.19 -0.71
N GLY A 56 1.43 12.07 -0.58
CA GLY A 56 1.28 12.97 0.57
C GLY A 56 0.99 12.27 1.90
N LYS A 57 0.62 10.97 1.88
CA LYS A 57 0.37 10.14 3.06
C LYS A 57 1.61 9.32 3.47
N VAL A 58 2.63 9.28 2.61
CA VAL A 58 3.85 8.50 2.83
C VAL A 58 4.87 9.33 3.58
N GLU A 59 5.43 8.77 4.65
CA GLU A 59 6.45 9.41 5.48
C GLU A 59 7.72 8.57 5.53
N ILE A 60 8.86 9.24 5.68
CA ILE A 60 10.16 8.58 5.87
C ILE A 60 10.14 7.81 7.20
N GLY A 61 10.63 6.58 7.21
CA GLY A 61 10.65 5.71 8.37
C GLY A 61 9.46 4.76 8.48
N GLN A 62 8.45 4.87 7.61
CA GLN A 62 7.33 3.92 7.59
C GLN A 62 7.81 2.51 7.21
N GLU A 63 7.21 1.53 7.87
CA GLU A 63 7.43 0.11 7.57
C GLU A 63 6.71 -0.29 6.29
N VAL A 64 7.38 -1.09 5.49
CA VAL A 64 6.92 -1.52 4.17
C VAL A 64 7.00 -3.04 4.06
N SER A 65 5.90 -3.66 3.69
CA SER A 65 5.84 -5.05 3.30
C SER A 65 6.08 -5.19 1.80
N ILE A 66 6.99 -6.09 1.41
CA ILE A 66 7.43 -6.26 0.04
C ILE A 66 7.30 -7.72 -0.34
N LYS A 67 6.53 -7.99 -1.38
CA LYS A 67 6.39 -9.31 -2.00
C LYS A 67 7.11 -9.32 -3.34
N VAL A 68 7.98 -10.29 -3.52
CA VAL A 68 8.77 -10.45 -4.75
C VAL A 68 8.18 -11.58 -5.58
N ALA A 69 7.97 -11.35 -6.87
CA ALA A 69 7.34 -12.34 -7.75
C ALA A 69 8.07 -13.69 -7.79
N ALA A 70 9.40 -13.68 -7.56
CA ALA A 70 10.22 -14.88 -7.50
C ALA A 70 10.06 -15.70 -6.19
N TYR A 71 9.59 -15.07 -5.10
CA TYR A 71 9.48 -15.68 -3.77
C TYR A 71 8.10 -15.37 -3.17
N ARG A 72 7.05 -16.00 -3.71
CA ARG A 72 5.65 -15.70 -3.35
C ARG A 72 5.28 -16.01 -1.90
N ASP A 73 5.98 -16.97 -1.28
CA ASP A 73 5.75 -17.41 0.09
C ASP A 73 6.61 -16.64 1.12
N LYS A 74 7.47 -15.73 0.65
CA LYS A 74 8.31 -14.88 1.52
C LYS A 74 7.87 -13.44 1.43
N GLU A 75 7.74 -12.83 2.60
CA GLU A 75 7.51 -11.41 2.76
C GLU A 75 8.80 -10.77 3.27
N PHE A 76 9.23 -9.71 2.60
CA PHE A 76 10.40 -8.94 3.01
C PHE A 76 9.93 -7.64 3.64
N ILE A 77 10.59 -7.25 4.72
CA ILE A 77 10.29 -6.01 5.41
C ILE A 77 11.36 -4.99 5.05
N GLY A 78 10.90 -3.81 4.65
CA GLY A 78 11.75 -2.67 4.36
C GLY A 78 11.29 -1.42 5.10
N THR A 79 12.03 -0.33 4.90
CA THR A 79 11.70 0.96 5.49
C THR A 79 11.81 2.05 4.43
N VAL A 80 10.87 2.98 4.41
CA VAL A 80 10.93 4.16 3.54
C VAL A 80 12.13 5.00 3.93
N SER A 81 13.12 5.09 3.04
CA SER A 81 14.35 5.86 3.30
C SER A 81 14.30 7.26 2.68
N LYS A 82 13.63 7.42 1.54
CA LYS A 82 13.56 8.70 0.85
C LYS A 82 12.36 8.76 -0.10
N ILE A 83 11.77 9.94 -0.24
CA ILE A 83 10.81 10.29 -1.28
C ILE A 83 11.53 11.23 -2.26
N GLU A 84 11.60 10.84 -3.54
CA GLU A 84 12.22 11.69 -4.56
C GLU A 84 11.27 12.84 -4.93
N PRO A 85 11.74 14.12 -4.93
CA PRO A 85 10.87 15.28 -5.21
C PRO A 85 10.53 15.43 -6.70
N LYS A 86 11.16 14.63 -7.58
CA LYS A 86 10.93 14.67 -9.02
C LYS A 86 9.88 13.64 -9.42
N ALA A 87 8.76 14.12 -9.95
CA ALA A 87 7.73 13.26 -10.51
C ALA A 87 8.17 12.61 -11.84
N TYR A 88 7.62 11.44 -12.11
CA TYR A 88 7.67 10.75 -13.38
C TYR A 88 6.26 10.65 -13.95
N VAL A 89 6.10 11.09 -15.20
CA VAL A 89 4.81 10.99 -15.89
C VAL A 89 4.94 9.87 -16.94
N GLN A 90 4.14 8.83 -16.78
CA GLN A 90 4.05 7.74 -17.70
C GLN A 90 2.59 7.43 -18.02
N GLN A 91 2.23 7.38 -19.30
CA GLN A 91 0.85 7.12 -19.74
C GLN A 91 -0.20 8.02 -19.04
N ASN A 92 0.10 9.31 -18.89
CA ASN A 92 -0.74 10.31 -18.19
C ASN A 92 -0.94 10.08 -16.68
N VAL A 93 -0.16 9.19 -16.07
CA VAL A 93 -0.16 8.99 -14.61
C VAL A 93 1.09 9.65 -14.03
N THR A 94 0.88 10.55 -13.07
CA THR A 94 1.96 11.22 -12.33
C THR A 94 2.31 10.40 -11.10
N THR A 95 3.55 9.92 -11.03
CA THR A 95 4.04 9.12 -9.91
C THR A 95 5.31 9.72 -9.30
N PHE A 96 5.48 9.53 -8.00
CA PHE A 96 6.68 9.91 -7.26
C PHE A 96 7.44 8.67 -6.80
N PRO A 97 8.75 8.56 -7.06
CA PRO A 97 9.53 7.45 -6.58
C PRO A 97 9.75 7.54 -5.08
N VAL A 98 9.39 6.47 -4.40
CA VAL A 98 9.68 6.23 -2.98
C VAL A 98 10.75 5.17 -2.90
N LEU A 99 11.87 5.50 -2.25
CA LEU A 99 12.99 4.59 -2.05
C LEU A 99 12.84 3.86 -0.73
N ILE A 100 12.91 2.54 -0.79
CA ILE A 100 12.71 1.65 0.34
C ILE A 100 13.97 0.81 0.50
N ASP A 101 14.61 0.91 1.65
CA ASP A 101 15.81 0.13 1.97
C ASP A 101 15.41 -1.21 2.59
N ILE A 102 16.06 -2.28 2.15
CA ILE A 102 15.81 -3.65 2.58
C ILE A 102 17.14 -4.32 2.92
N ASP A 103 17.22 -4.99 4.05
CA ASP A 103 18.33 -5.86 4.40
C ASP A 103 18.23 -7.20 3.67
N ASN A 104 19.15 -7.46 2.76
CA ASN A 104 19.20 -8.69 1.96
C ASN A 104 20.19 -9.73 2.54
N LYS A 105 19.99 -10.09 3.81
CA LYS A 105 20.91 -10.98 4.56
C LYS A 105 21.08 -12.36 3.93
N GLU A 106 20.03 -12.85 3.28
CA GLU A 106 20.05 -14.16 2.62
C GLU A 106 20.52 -14.09 1.16
N ASN A 107 20.85 -12.90 0.64
CA ASN A 107 21.24 -12.66 -0.75
C ASN A 107 20.24 -13.20 -1.79
N LEU A 108 18.96 -13.23 -1.45
CA LEU A 108 17.89 -13.73 -2.33
C LEU A 108 17.40 -12.67 -3.32
N LEU A 109 17.48 -11.40 -2.92
CA LEU A 109 17.02 -10.29 -3.75
C LEU A 109 18.11 -9.92 -4.76
N LEU A 110 17.73 -9.92 -6.02
CA LEU A 110 18.61 -9.57 -7.13
C LEU A 110 18.15 -8.26 -7.78
N ILE A 111 19.09 -7.57 -8.41
CA ILE A 111 18.80 -6.33 -9.15
C ILE A 111 17.91 -6.64 -10.35
N GLY A 112 16.86 -5.83 -10.54
CA GLY A 112 15.91 -5.97 -11.65
C GLY A 112 14.71 -6.87 -11.35
N MET A 113 14.56 -7.38 -10.13
CA MET A 113 13.35 -8.10 -9.73
C MET A 113 12.15 -7.18 -9.62
N ASN A 114 10.99 -7.66 -10.06
CA ASN A 114 9.71 -6.98 -9.85
C ASN A 114 9.16 -7.29 -8.45
N THR A 115 8.61 -6.28 -7.82
CA THR A 115 8.12 -6.35 -6.45
C THR A 115 6.77 -5.63 -6.31
N ASP A 116 5.88 -6.23 -5.51
CA ASP A 116 4.67 -5.58 -5.03
C ASP A 116 4.95 -5.01 -3.64
N VAL A 117 4.59 -3.76 -3.43
CA VAL A 117 4.94 -3.00 -2.23
C VAL A 117 3.68 -2.53 -1.53
N VAL A 118 3.57 -2.81 -0.24
CA VAL A 118 2.50 -2.31 0.63
C VAL A 118 3.12 -1.43 1.71
N ILE A 119 2.89 -0.12 1.61
CA ILE A 119 3.36 0.86 2.60
C ILE A 119 2.29 1.02 3.67
N GLN A 120 2.66 0.81 4.93
CA GLN A 120 1.74 1.00 6.06
C GLN A 120 1.67 2.49 6.42
N ILE A 121 0.61 3.16 5.96
CA ILE A 121 0.41 4.59 6.20
C ILE A 121 -0.01 4.84 7.65
N LEU A 122 -0.86 3.98 8.20
CA LEU A 122 -1.36 4.10 9.56
C LEU A 122 -1.54 2.71 10.18
N LYS A 123 -1.02 2.54 11.38
CA LYS A 123 -1.31 1.38 12.24
C LYS A 123 -2.04 1.88 13.47
N LYS A 124 -3.31 1.54 13.58
CA LYS A 124 -4.16 1.93 14.71
C LYS A 124 -4.87 0.70 15.25
N ASP A 125 -4.74 0.45 16.53
CA ASP A 125 -5.56 -0.55 17.21
C ASP A 125 -6.94 0.04 17.44
N VAL A 126 -7.96 -0.61 16.88
CA VAL A 126 -9.35 -0.18 16.99
C VAL A 126 -10.11 -1.09 17.96
N SER A 127 -10.95 -0.48 18.80
CA SER A 127 -11.71 -1.21 19.81
C SER A 127 -12.90 -1.95 19.21
N LEU A 128 -13.46 -1.42 18.13
CA LEU A 128 -14.64 -1.94 17.47
C LEU A 128 -14.53 -1.71 15.95
N SER A 129 -14.68 -2.76 15.18
CA SER A 129 -14.73 -2.68 13.72
C SER A 129 -15.84 -3.56 13.16
N VAL A 130 -16.34 -3.20 11.99
CA VAL A 130 -17.31 -3.99 11.24
C VAL A 130 -16.82 -4.16 9.80
N PRO A 131 -17.26 -5.22 9.09
CA PRO A 131 -16.96 -5.34 7.67
C PRO A 131 -17.49 -4.12 6.88
N THR A 132 -16.70 -3.60 5.95
CA THR A 132 -17.09 -2.46 5.09
C THR A 132 -18.41 -2.72 4.37
N MET A 133 -18.68 -3.98 4.03
CA MET A 133 -19.92 -4.41 3.36
C MET A 133 -21.17 -4.29 4.25
N SER A 134 -21.06 -4.10 5.55
CA SER A 134 -22.22 -3.88 6.42
C SER A 134 -22.67 -2.42 6.47
N LEU A 135 -21.87 -1.50 5.93
CA LEU A 135 -22.19 -0.08 5.90
C LEU A 135 -23.11 0.25 4.73
N ARG A 136 -24.15 1.02 4.99
CA ARG A 136 -25.11 1.48 3.99
C ARG A 136 -25.17 3.01 3.95
N THR A 137 -25.33 3.54 2.75
CA THR A 137 -25.65 4.94 2.56
C THR A 137 -27.16 5.15 2.63
N ARG A 138 -27.61 6.40 2.70
CA ARG A 138 -29.05 6.75 2.64
C ARG A 138 -29.74 6.24 1.38
N LYS A 139 -28.98 6.02 0.28
CA LYS A 139 -29.56 5.51 -0.99
C LYS A 139 -29.64 3.99 -1.01
N ASP A 140 -28.63 3.33 -0.46
CA ASP A 140 -28.50 1.86 -0.54
C ASP A 140 -29.32 1.12 0.53
N ILE A 141 -29.72 1.83 1.60
CA ILE A 141 -30.43 1.23 2.73
C ILE A 141 -31.76 0.58 2.30
N TYR A 142 -32.47 1.16 1.35
CA TYR A 142 -33.76 0.63 0.88
C TYR A 142 -33.61 -0.77 0.27
N THR A 143 -32.53 -1.00 -0.47
CA THR A 143 -32.27 -2.31 -1.10
C THR A 143 -31.91 -3.36 -0.05
N ALA A 144 -31.05 -3.01 0.90
CA ALA A 144 -30.65 -3.93 1.97
C ALA A 144 -31.80 -4.24 2.94
N ALA A 145 -32.59 -3.23 3.28
CA ALA A 145 -33.71 -3.36 4.18
C ALA A 145 -34.87 -4.20 3.58
N ALA A 146 -35.09 -4.09 2.27
CA ALA A 146 -36.08 -4.90 1.57
C ALA A 146 -35.78 -6.41 1.65
N VAL A 147 -34.51 -6.82 1.69
CA VAL A 147 -34.11 -8.23 1.86
C VAL A 147 -34.43 -8.74 3.27
N LEU A 148 -34.49 -7.85 4.25
CA LEU A 148 -34.72 -8.16 5.66
C LEU A 148 -36.14 -7.86 6.10
N ASP A 149 -37.07 -7.65 5.16
CA ASP A 149 -38.50 -7.33 5.39
C ASP A 149 -38.72 -6.09 6.31
N ILE A 150 -37.82 -5.10 6.27
CA ILE A 150 -37.99 -3.83 6.96
C ILE A 150 -38.89 -2.92 6.14
N ASP A 151 -39.96 -2.40 6.76
CA ASP A 151 -40.93 -1.57 6.07
C ASP A 151 -40.31 -0.22 5.62
N LYS A 152 -40.65 0.19 4.40
CA LYS A 152 -40.21 1.47 3.83
C LYS A 152 -40.58 2.66 4.72
N VAL A 153 -41.75 2.65 5.37
CA VAL A 153 -42.20 3.69 6.28
C VAL A 153 -41.27 3.80 7.52
N GLU A 154 -40.76 2.67 7.99
CA GLU A 154 -39.79 2.64 9.09
C GLU A 154 -38.46 3.26 8.69
N ILE A 155 -38.00 2.98 7.46
CA ILE A 155 -36.77 3.57 6.90
C ILE A 155 -36.92 5.09 6.77
N ASP A 156 -38.02 5.55 6.18
CA ASP A 156 -38.30 6.97 5.97
C ASP A 156 -38.35 7.70 7.32
N THR A 157 -39.06 7.16 8.31
CA THR A 157 -39.13 7.70 9.67
C THR A 157 -37.74 7.75 10.36
N PHE A 158 -36.91 6.74 10.10
CA PHE A 158 -35.53 6.70 10.63
C PHE A 158 -34.65 7.77 9.99
N LEU A 159 -34.77 7.97 8.65
CA LEU A 159 -33.98 8.93 7.90
C LEU A 159 -34.40 10.39 8.17
N GLU A 160 -35.68 10.63 8.54
CA GLU A 160 -36.20 11.95 8.93
C GLU A 160 -35.69 12.41 10.30
N LYS A 161 -35.30 11.47 11.18
CA LYS A 161 -34.67 11.84 12.45
C LYS A 161 -33.34 12.54 12.16
N LYS A 162 -33.33 13.88 12.34
CA LYS A 162 -32.13 14.69 12.19
C LYS A 162 -31.01 14.13 13.06
N VAL A 163 -29.99 13.59 12.43
CA VAL A 163 -28.70 13.37 13.08
C VAL A 163 -27.94 14.68 12.88
N ASP A 164 -27.58 15.34 13.98
CA ASP A 164 -26.83 16.60 13.95
C ASP A 164 -25.53 16.43 13.15
N GLY A 165 -25.41 17.19 12.07
CA GLY A 165 -24.26 17.26 11.18
C GLY A 165 -24.36 16.34 9.95
N GLU A 166 -24.38 16.96 8.77
CA GLU A 166 -24.05 16.28 7.51
C GLU A 166 -22.54 16.02 7.47
N ASN A 167 -22.09 14.98 8.15
CA ASN A 167 -20.71 14.57 8.10
C ASN A 167 -20.59 13.37 7.17
N PHE A 168 -19.64 13.42 6.25
CA PHE A 168 -19.29 12.33 5.31
C PHE A 168 -18.83 11.03 6.00
N ASP A 169 -18.72 11.04 7.33
CA ASP A 169 -18.29 9.94 8.19
C ASP A 169 -19.44 9.15 8.85
N ARG A 170 -20.71 9.42 8.45
CA ARG A 170 -21.89 8.75 9.01
C ARG A 170 -22.54 7.80 8.01
N PHE A 171 -22.71 6.57 8.45
CA PHE A 171 -23.33 5.48 7.69
C PHE A 171 -24.46 4.86 8.49
N ILE A 172 -25.20 3.96 7.84
CA ILE A 172 -26.29 3.21 8.45
C ILE A 172 -25.87 1.75 8.49
N VAL A 173 -26.12 1.09 9.61
CA VAL A 173 -25.94 -0.34 9.78
C VAL A 173 -27.27 -0.95 10.21
N ILE A 174 -27.58 -2.13 9.65
CA ILE A 174 -28.70 -2.94 10.11
C ILE A 174 -28.14 -3.88 11.16
N LYS A 175 -28.59 -3.73 12.40
CA LYS A 175 -28.19 -4.61 13.51
C LYS A 175 -29.30 -5.53 13.93
N ASP A 176 -28.94 -6.71 14.39
CA ASP A 176 -29.88 -7.63 15.01
C ASP A 176 -30.27 -7.14 16.41
N SER A 177 -31.54 -7.16 16.71
CA SER A 177 -32.05 -6.84 18.03
C SER A 177 -33.08 -7.89 18.48
N LYS A 178 -33.39 -7.94 19.78
CA LYS A 178 -34.40 -8.85 20.32
C LYS A 178 -35.78 -8.75 19.66
N LYS A 179 -36.01 -7.66 18.92
CA LYS A 179 -37.27 -7.39 18.20
C LYS A 179 -37.14 -7.58 16.68
N GLY A 180 -36.00 -8.04 16.19
CA GLY A 180 -35.67 -8.19 14.76
C GLY A 180 -34.69 -7.15 14.26
N PRO A 181 -34.45 -7.10 12.92
CA PRO A 181 -33.52 -6.15 12.30
C PRO A 181 -33.89 -4.71 12.66
N ASN A 182 -32.89 -3.89 13.01
CA ASN A 182 -33.10 -2.50 13.41
C ASN A 182 -32.00 -1.62 12.79
N LEU A 183 -32.38 -0.42 12.35
CA LEU A 183 -31.47 0.57 11.76
C LEU A 183 -30.73 1.34 12.84
N SER A 184 -29.43 1.54 12.66
CA SER A 184 -28.61 2.35 13.56
C SER A 184 -27.68 3.25 12.78
N TRP A 185 -27.62 4.54 13.14
CA TRP A 185 -26.58 5.43 12.66
C TRP A 185 -25.26 5.10 13.32
N VAL A 186 -24.21 5.04 12.52
CA VAL A 186 -22.84 4.81 12.99
C VAL A 186 -21.93 5.93 12.50
N LYS A 187 -21.03 6.34 13.36
CA LYS A 187 -19.91 7.21 12.99
C LYS A 187 -18.69 6.34 12.79
N VAL A 188 -18.08 6.47 11.62
CA VAL A 188 -16.91 5.66 11.24
C VAL A 188 -15.62 6.43 11.43
N GLY A 189 -14.55 5.71 11.65
CA GLY A 189 -13.19 6.22 11.75
C GLY A 189 -12.31 5.71 10.60
N VAL A 190 -11.17 5.16 10.96
CA VAL A 190 -10.22 4.59 10.00
C VAL A 190 -10.78 3.34 9.36
N SER A 191 -10.52 3.15 8.08
CA SER A 191 -10.92 1.96 7.31
C SER A 191 -9.74 1.32 6.60
N ASP A 192 -9.78 0.02 6.49
CA ASP A 192 -8.99 -0.77 5.54
C ASP A 192 -9.88 -1.29 4.41
N LEU A 193 -9.34 -2.20 3.57
CA LEU A 193 -10.07 -2.80 2.46
C LEU A 193 -11.29 -3.65 2.89
N TYR A 194 -11.28 -4.17 4.12
CA TYR A 194 -12.26 -5.16 4.59
C TYR A 194 -13.08 -4.67 5.76
N ASN A 195 -12.49 -3.83 6.64
CA ASN A 195 -13.08 -3.42 7.91
C ASN A 195 -13.04 -1.91 8.08
N VAL A 196 -14.00 -1.40 8.82
CA VAL A 196 -14.10 0.02 9.18
C VAL A 196 -14.24 0.14 10.70
N GLU A 197 -13.46 1.04 11.27
CA GLU A 197 -13.58 1.42 12.68
C GLU A 197 -14.94 2.05 12.94
N ILE A 198 -15.60 1.65 14.01
CA ILE A 198 -16.81 2.29 14.51
C ILE A 198 -16.45 3.12 15.75
N ILE A 199 -16.69 4.43 15.65
CA ILE A 199 -16.47 5.38 16.75
C ILE A 199 -17.71 5.46 17.64
N GLU A 200 -18.92 5.51 17.02
CA GLU A 200 -20.19 5.65 17.70
C GLU A 200 -21.29 4.83 17.00
N GLY A 201 -22.30 4.42 17.74
CA GLY A 201 -23.53 3.82 17.21
C GLY A 201 -23.63 2.30 17.35
N LEU A 202 -22.55 1.59 17.67
CA LEU A 202 -22.54 0.17 17.98
C LEU A 202 -21.78 -0.12 19.28
N SER A 203 -22.10 -1.25 19.87
CA SER A 203 -21.45 -1.78 21.06
C SER A 203 -20.79 -3.13 20.76
N LYS A 204 -19.78 -3.49 21.56
CA LYS A 204 -19.13 -4.80 21.45
C LYS A 204 -20.15 -5.92 21.70
N GLY A 205 -20.30 -6.82 20.73
CA GLY A 205 -21.25 -7.92 20.78
C GLY A 205 -22.51 -7.69 19.97
N ASP A 206 -22.73 -6.48 19.41
CA ASP A 206 -23.81 -6.27 18.43
C ASP A 206 -23.57 -7.11 17.17
N ILE A 207 -24.61 -7.74 16.67
CA ILE A 207 -24.58 -8.50 15.41
C ILE A 207 -25.07 -7.57 14.31
N VAL A 208 -24.32 -7.48 13.21
CA VAL A 208 -24.66 -6.65 12.06
C VAL A 208 -24.92 -7.52 10.81
N TYR A 209 -25.88 -7.10 10.01
CA TYR A 209 -26.18 -7.76 8.73
C TYR A 209 -25.25 -7.20 7.63
N ILE A 210 -24.81 -8.09 6.74
CA ILE A 210 -23.91 -7.77 5.61
C ILE A 210 -24.71 -7.75 4.31
#